data_a6e67335efa558c36978d2e6ab98d719
#
_entry.id   a6e67335efa558c36978d2e6ab98d719
#
_cell.length_a   1.000
_cell.length_b   1.000
_cell.length_c   1.000
_cell.angle_alpha   90.00
_cell.angle_beta   90.00
_cell.angle_gamma   90.00
#
_symmetry.space_group_name_H-M   'P 1'
#
loop_
_entity.id
_entity.type
_entity.pdbx_description
1 polymer ?
#
loop_
_entity_poly.entity_id
_entity_poly.type
_entity_poly.pdbx_seq_one_letter_code
_entity_poly.pdbx_strand_id
1 'polypeptide(L)'
;MPVTVYSFSHRSSALNALKAVVDFFDRNNLPYNVVQLKDSSALPVEVSTMRQICAAEDPEATIFKNPRGMSIDDWTINDVIAAPNQALKSPLTVEYEADNKVKRVMAGINEDMLGMFIPRDRRKDELASLLSKAEELDANSN
;
A
#
# COMPACT_ATOMS: atom_id res chain seq x y z
N MET A 1 -0.25 -14.66 2.33
CA MET A 1 -1.20 -13.63 1.90
C MET A 1 -0.48 -12.56 1.12
N PRO A 2 -1.03 -12.17 -0.02
CA PRO A 2 -0.32 -11.21 -0.88
C PRO A 2 -0.25 -9.79 -0.32
N VAL A 3 -1.14 -9.37 0.60
CA VAL A 3 -1.13 -7.99 1.11
C VAL A 3 -0.97 -7.96 2.62
N THR A 4 -0.01 -7.17 3.10
CA THR A 4 0.21 -6.92 4.52
C THR A 4 0.24 -5.41 4.77
N VAL A 5 -0.51 -4.96 5.77
CA VAL A 5 -0.56 -3.55 6.19
C VAL A 5 0.17 -3.44 7.52
N TYR A 6 1.30 -2.73 7.50
CA TYR A 6 2.10 -2.50 8.71
C TYR A 6 1.72 -1.16 9.32
N SER A 7 1.19 -1.18 10.54
CA SER A 7 0.82 0.02 11.28
C SER A 7 1.80 0.22 12.44
N PHE A 8 2.54 1.31 12.43
CA PHE A 8 3.59 1.59 13.40
C PHE A 8 3.54 3.00 14.00
N SER A 9 2.49 3.75 13.71
CA SER A 9 2.26 5.07 14.31
C SER A 9 0.88 5.11 14.97
N HIS A 10 0.80 5.70 16.16
CA HIS A 10 -0.45 5.88 16.89
C HIS A 10 -1.03 7.28 16.74
N ARG A 11 -0.48 8.12 15.86
CA ARG A 11 -1.03 9.44 15.57
C ARG A 11 -2.39 9.31 14.90
N SER A 12 -3.30 10.25 15.19
CA SER A 12 -4.66 10.23 14.67
C SER A 12 -4.70 10.17 13.14
N SER A 13 -3.84 10.90 12.45
CA SER A 13 -3.78 10.90 10.99
C SER A 13 -3.38 9.53 10.44
N ALA A 14 -2.42 8.86 11.08
CA ALA A 14 -1.99 7.53 10.68
C ALA A 14 -3.06 6.47 10.94
N LEU A 15 -3.76 6.56 12.07
CA LEU A 15 -4.84 5.64 12.41
C LEU A 15 -6.05 5.83 11.47
N ASN A 16 -6.36 7.07 11.10
CA ASN A 16 -7.41 7.36 10.13
C ASN A 16 -7.07 6.79 8.74
N ALA A 17 -5.81 6.92 8.33
CA ALA A 17 -5.33 6.34 7.08
C ALA A 17 -5.40 4.81 7.11
N LEU A 18 -5.02 4.19 8.22
CA LEU A 18 -5.13 2.74 8.42
C LEU A 18 -6.59 2.29 8.25
N LYS A 19 -7.52 2.98 8.90
CA LYS A 19 -8.94 2.66 8.80
C LYS A 19 -9.43 2.76 7.36
N ALA A 20 -9.05 3.81 6.65
CA ALA A 20 -9.44 4.01 5.26
C ALA A 20 -8.91 2.90 4.34
N VAL A 21 -7.66 2.46 4.55
CA VAL A 21 -7.06 1.36 3.79
C VAL A 21 -7.81 0.05 4.06
N VAL A 22 -8.04 -0.27 5.32
CA VAL A 22 -8.76 -1.49 5.73
C VAL A 22 -10.19 -1.49 5.16
N ASP A 23 -10.89 -0.38 5.27
CA ASP A 23 -12.26 -0.24 4.74
C ASP A 23 -12.29 -0.47 3.23
N PHE A 24 -11.28 0.03 2.51
CA PHE A 24 -11.18 -0.17 1.07
C PHE A 24 -11.02 -1.67 0.73
N PHE A 25 -10.11 -2.37 1.42
CA PHE A 25 -9.91 -3.81 1.19
C PHE A 25 -11.16 -4.61 1.55
N ASP A 26 -11.84 -4.28 2.65
CA ASP A 26 -13.07 -4.95 3.07
C ASP A 26 -14.19 -4.75 2.05
N ARG A 27 -14.39 -3.53 1.57
CA ARG A 27 -15.44 -3.22 0.59
C ARG A 27 -15.22 -3.93 -0.74
N ASN A 28 -13.98 -4.18 -1.11
CA ASN A 28 -13.62 -4.84 -2.35
C ASN A 28 -13.37 -6.34 -2.20
N ASN A 29 -13.61 -6.89 -1.01
CA ASN A 29 -13.39 -8.31 -0.69
C ASN A 29 -11.96 -8.76 -1.01
N LEU A 30 -10.99 -7.88 -0.74
CA LEU A 30 -9.57 -8.18 -0.94
C LEU A 30 -8.96 -8.70 0.37
N PRO A 31 -8.30 -9.85 0.34
CA PRO A 31 -7.66 -10.38 1.55
C PRO A 31 -6.41 -9.55 1.92
N TYR A 32 -6.21 -9.37 3.22
CA TYR A 32 -5.06 -8.64 3.76
C TYR A 32 -4.77 -9.10 5.18
N ASN A 33 -3.55 -8.79 5.64
CA ASN A 33 -3.16 -8.93 7.04
C ASN A 33 -2.80 -7.56 7.59
N VAL A 34 -3.14 -7.30 8.85
CA VAL A 34 -2.70 -6.10 9.56
C VAL A 34 -1.69 -6.50 10.63
N VAL A 35 -0.51 -5.90 10.58
CA VAL A 35 0.51 -6.06 11.61
C VAL A 35 0.61 -4.73 12.35
N GLN A 36 0.12 -4.71 13.60
CA GLN A 36 0.21 -3.54 14.45
C GLN A 36 1.44 -3.64 15.33
N LEU A 37 2.28 -2.62 15.26
CA LEU A 37 3.53 -2.54 16.02
C LEU A 37 3.39 -1.50 17.12
N LYS A 38 4.04 -1.74 18.25
CA LYS A 38 4.17 -0.75 19.31
C LYS A 38 5.11 0.35 18.86
N ASP A 39 4.99 1.55 19.45
CA ASP A 39 5.96 2.61 19.25
C ASP A 39 7.35 2.08 19.54
N SER A 40 8.33 2.49 18.73
CA SER A 40 9.72 2.07 18.85
C SER A 40 10.00 0.62 18.47
N SER A 41 9.01 -0.12 17.98
CA SER A 41 9.24 -1.49 17.49
C SER A 41 9.86 -1.48 16.10
N ALA A 42 10.74 -2.46 15.85
CA ALA A 42 11.31 -2.68 14.53
C ALA A 42 10.26 -3.25 13.57
N LEU A 43 10.40 -2.96 12.29
CA LEU A 43 9.55 -3.54 11.25
C LEU A 43 9.93 -5.02 11.07
N PRO A 44 8.96 -5.97 11.11
CA PRO A 44 9.26 -7.40 11.03
C PRO A 44 9.50 -7.86 9.59
N VAL A 45 10.50 -7.27 8.94
CA VAL A 45 10.92 -7.64 7.58
C VAL A 45 12.42 -7.81 7.52
N GLU A 46 12.87 -8.64 6.57
CA GLU A 46 14.29 -8.85 6.34
C GLU A 46 14.89 -7.70 5.52
N VAL A 47 16.22 -7.57 5.58
CA VAL A 47 16.95 -6.53 4.83
C VAL A 47 16.65 -6.62 3.32
N SER A 48 16.64 -7.83 2.77
CA SER A 48 16.33 -8.04 1.35
C SER A 48 14.91 -7.58 0.99
N THR A 49 13.94 -7.83 1.88
CA THR A 49 12.56 -7.39 1.70
C THR A 49 12.47 -5.86 1.77
N MET A 50 13.16 -5.24 2.72
CA MET A 50 13.15 -3.78 2.85
C MET A 50 13.76 -3.09 1.61
N ARG A 51 14.82 -3.67 1.05
CA ARG A 51 15.39 -3.18 -0.21
C ARG A 51 14.38 -3.21 -1.35
N GLN A 52 13.61 -4.29 -1.45
CA GLN A 52 12.55 -4.41 -2.45
C GLN A 52 11.44 -3.38 -2.24
N ILE A 53 11.07 -3.14 -1.00
CA ILE A 53 10.07 -2.12 -0.63
C ILE A 53 10.54 -0.74 -1.10
N CYS A 54 11.78 -0.39 -0.81
CA CYS A 54 12.36 0.89 -1.25
C CYS A 54 12.44 0.98 -2.78
N ALA A 55 12.77 -0.11 -3.46
CA ALA A 55 12.86 -0.14 -4.92
C ALA A 55 11.49 -0.04 -5.59
N ALA A 56 10.42 -0.47 -4.92
CA ALA A 56 9.06 -0.41 -5.44
C ALA A 56 8.38 0.95 -5.18
N GLU A 57 9.07 1.88 -4.53
CA GLU A 57 8.53 3.21 -4.23
C GLU A 57 8.20 3.98 -5.52
N ASP A 58 7.01 4.58 -5.54
CA ASP A 58 6.61 5.47 -6.62
C ASP A 58 7.32 6.83 -6.45
N PRO A 59 7.98 7.39 -7.48
CA PRO A 59 8.64 8.69 -7.37
C PRO A 59 7.72 9.84 -6.98
N GLU A 60 6.43 9.74 -7.31
CA GLU A 60 5.43 10.76 -6.98
C GLU A 60 4.76 10.53 -5.62
N ALA A 61 4.93 9.35 -5.04
CA ALA A 61 4.29 8.95 -3.78
C ALA A 61 5.31 8.27 -2.87
N THR A 62 6.20 9.07 -2.30
CA THR A 62 7.28 8.55 -1.44
C THR A 62 6.74 7.91 -0.17
N ILE A 63 7.39 6.83 0.25
CA ILE A 63 7.11 6.16 1.51
C ILE A 63 7.81 6.83 2.71
N PHE A 64 8.77 7.72 2.46
CA PHE A 64 9.56 8.40 3.50
C PHE A 64 8.86 9.65 4.01
N LYS A 65 8.96 9.87 5.33
CA LYS A 65 8.31 11.02 6.00
C LYS A 65 8.90 12.36 5.62
N ASN A 66 10.23 12.42 5.47
CA ASN A 66 10.97 13.66 5.26
C ASN A 66 11.83 13.58 4.00
N PRO A 67 11.23 13.73 2.81
CA PRO A 67 12.02 13.68 1.58
C PRO A 67 12.94 14.89 1.42
N ARG A 68 12.75 15.98 2.18
CA ARG A 68 13.54 17.21 2.04
C ARG A 68 14.81 17.28 2.88
N GLY A 69 14.89 16.53 3.96
CA GLY A 69 16.03 16.59 4.86
C GLY A 69 16.89 15.35 4.83
N MET A 70 16.36 14.27 4.25
CA MET A 70 17.02 12.97 4.28
C MET A 70 16.79 12.31 2.93
N SER A 71 17.86 12.17 2.17
CA SER A 71 17.82 11.30 1.02
C SER A 71 17.79 9.85 1.51
N ILE A 72 17.34 8.94 0.64
CA ILE A 72 17.41 7.50 0.93
C ILE A 72 18.83 7.06 1.28
N ASP A 73 19.84 7.81 0.84
CA ASP A 73 21.26 7.54 1.10
C ASP A 73 21.68 7.86 2.53
N ASP A 74 20.93 8.72 3.24
CA ASP A 74 21.21 9.08 4.63
C ASP A 74 20.73 8.01 5.62
N TRP A 75 19.86 7.11 5.17
CA TRP A 75 19.37 6.01 5.98
C TRP A 75 19.94 4.70 5.47
N THR A 76 20.54 3.92 6.35
CA THR A 76 20.83 2.52 6.00
C THR A 76 19.52 1.73 6.04
N ILE A 77 19.46 0.64 5.30
CA ILE A 77 18.30 -0.25 5.32
C ILE A 77 18.03 -0.76 6.74
N ASN A 78 19.08 -1.07 7.50
CA ASN A 78 18.95 -1.51 8.90
C ASN A 78 18.32 -0.43 9.78
N ASP A 79 18.66 0.83 9.58
CA ASP A 79 18.11 1.95 10.34
C ASP A 79 16.63 2.13 10.07
N VAL A 80 16.20 1.99 8.83
CA VAL A 80 14.78 2.06 8.45
C VAL A 80 13.99 0.93 9.11
N ILE A 81 14.52 -0.28 9.10
CA ILE A 81 13.87 -1.44 9.75
C ILE A 81 13.77 -1.21 11.26
N ALA A 82 14.85 -0.69 11.87
CA ALA A 82 14.91 -0.49 13.33
C ALA A 82 13.97 0.60 13.82
N ALA A 83 13.74 1.64 13.02
CA ALA A 83 12.93 2.80 13.41
C ALA A 83 11.95 3.21 12.31
N PRO A 84 11.00 2.33 11.92
CA PRO A 84 10.08 2.64 10.81
C PRO A 84 9.21 3.87 11.07
N ASN A 85 8.82 4.10 12.33
CA ASN A 85 8.00 5.25 12.70
C ASN A 85 8.71 6.59 12.49
N GLN A 86 10.03 6.62 12.51
CA GLN A 86 10.81 7.83 12.26
C GLN A 86 11.06 8.06 10.78
N ALA A 87 11.25 7.00 10.03
CA ALA A 87 11.68 7.07 8.63
C ALA A 87 10.51 6.99 7.64
N LEU A 88 9.48 6.22 7.93
CA LEU A 88 8.43 5.86 6.99
C LEU A 88 7.07 6.44 7.38
N LYS A 89 6.22 6.68 6.39
CA LYS A 89 4.82 7.00 6.61
C LYS A 89 4.05 5.75 7.02
N SER A 90 3.16 5.88 8.00
CA SER A 90 2.30 4.79 8.48
C SER A 90 0.84 5.04 8.03
N PRO A 91 0.08 4.01 7.66
CA PRO A 91 0.50 2.61 7.53
C PRO A 91 1.29 2.37 6.25
N LEU A 92 2.11 1.32 6.25
CA LEU A 92 2.81 0.86 5.05
C LEU A 92 2.11 -0.39 4.54
N THR A 93 1.55 -0.30 3.35
CA THR A 93 0.85 -1.42 2.70
C THR A 93 1.77 -2.04 1.66
N VAL A 94 2.02 -3.33 1.78
CA VAL A 94 2.93 -4.06 0.89
C VAL A 94 2.19 -5.23 0.27
N GLU A 95 2.19 -5.30 -1.05
CA GLU A 95 1.69 -6.46 -1.78
C GLU A 95 2.86 -7.35 -2.16
N TYR A 96 2.77 -8.62 -1.80
CA TYR A 96 3.78 -9.62 -2.09
C TYR A 96 3.31 -10.56 -3.20
N GLU A 97 4.23 -11.02 -4.03
CA GLU A 97 3.99 -12.09 -4.97
C GLU A 97 4.07 -13.45 -4.27
N ALA A 98 3.68 -14.53 -4.97
CA ALA A 98 3.66 -15.89 -4.41
C ALA A 98 5.04 -16.36 -3.90
N ASP A 99 6.12 -15.82 -4.43
CA ASP A 99 7.49 -16.11 -4.01
C ASP A 99 8.02 -15.17 -2.93
N ASN A 100 7.13 -14.40 -2.27
CA ASN A 100 7.43 -13.40 -1.25
C ASN A 100 8.23 -12.18 -1.76
N LYS A 101 8.32 -11.99 -3.05
CA LYS A 101 8.88 -10.76 -3.61
C LYS A 101 7.87 -9.63 -3.50
N VAL A 102 8.37 -8.41 -3.29
CA VAL A 102 7.52 -7.23 -3.21
C VAL A 102 7.03 -6.84 -4.60
N LYS A 103 5.72 -6.74 -4.75
CA LYS A 103 5.08 -6.35 -6.00
C LYS A 103 4.81 -4.85 -6.04
N ARG A 104 4.24 -4.30 -4.97
CA ARG A 104 3.95 -2.87 -4.86
C ARG A 104 3.86 -2.43 -3.41
N VAL A 105 4.07 -1.14 -3.16
CA VAL A 105 3.99 -0.54 -1.83
C VAL A 105 3.16 0.74 -1.89
N MET A 106 2.51 1.05 -0.75
CA MET A 106 1.80 2.31 -0.57
C MET A 106 2.02 2.75 0.88
N ALA A 107 2.37 4.00 1.11
CA ALA A 107 2.51 4.54 2.45
C ALA A 107 1.42 5.57 2.71
N GLY A 108 0.80 5.49 3.92
CA GLY A 108 -0.38 6.28 4.21
C GLY A 108 -1.55 5.84 3.34
N ILE A 109 -2.33 6.81 2.87
CA ILE A 109 -3.40 6.55 1.92
C ILE A 109 -3.15 7.35 0.64
N ASN A 110 -3.25 6.66 -0.50
CA ASN A 110 -3.16 7.28 -1.82
C ASN A 110 -4.25 6.66 -2.69
N GLU A 111 -5.25 7.45 -3.04
CA GLU A 111 -6.44 6.97 -3.77
C GLU A 111 -6.09 6.37 -5.13
N ASP A 112 -5.11 6.96 -5.82
CA ASP A 112 -4.66 6.44 -7.12
C ASP A 112 -4.02 5.05 -6.98
N MET A 113 -3.27 4.83 -5.89
CA MET A 113 -2.61 3.56 -5.65
C MET A 113 -3.54 2.49 -5.10
N LEU A 114 -4.58 2.87 -4.35
CA LEU A 114 -5.54 1.91 -3.79
C LEU A 114 -6.15 1.02 -4.87
N GLY A 115 -6.56 1.60 -5.99
CA GLY A 115 -7.14 0.86 -7.10
C GLY A 115 -6.19 -0.18 -7.71
N MET A 116 -4.88 0.01 -7.56
CA MET A 116 -3.89 -0.91 -8.11
C MET A 116 -3.85 -2.25 -7.34
N PHE A 117 -4.37 -2.29 -6.12
CA PHE A 117 -4.46 -3.53 -5.34
C PHE A 117 -5.61 -4.43 -5.77
N ILE A 118 -6.55 -3.91 -6.56
CA ILE A 118 -7.63 -4.74 -7.14
C ILE A 118 -7.02 -5.60 -8.24
N PRO A 119 -7.25 -6.94 -8.22
CA PRO A 119 -6.70 -7.83 -9.24
C PRO A 119 -7.07 -7.39 -10.66
N ARG A 120 -6.12 -7.49 -11.57
CA ARG A 120 -6.30 -7.05 -12.96
C ARG A 120 -7.51 -7.69 -13.62
N ASP A 121 -7.78 -8.96 -13.35
CA ASP A 121 -8.91 -9.68 -13.92
C ASP A 121 -10.25 -9.10 -13.46
N ARG A 122 -10.37 -8.73 -12.19
CA ARG A 122 -11.57 -8.08 -11.67
C ARG A 122 -11.79 -6.70 -12.29
N ARG A 123 -10.70 -5.94 -12.50
CA ARG A 123 -10.78 -4.64 -13.16
C ARG A 123 -11.26 -4.77 -14.60
N LYS A 124 -10.81 -5.80 -15.31
CA LYS A 124 -11.28 -6.10 -16.68
C LYS A 124 -12.76 -6.47 -16.70
N ASP A 125 -13.19 -7.31 -15.76
CA ASP A 125 -14.58 -7.74 -15.67
C ASP A 125 -15.51 -6.55 -15.37
N GLU A 126 -15.11 -5.66 -14.48
CA GLU A 126 -15.87 -4.45 -14.17
C GLU A 126 -15.95 -3.53 -15.38
N LEU A 127 -14.85 -3.35 -16.09
CA LEU A 127 -14.82 -2.53 -17.31
C LEU A 127 -15.71 -3.14 -18.40
N ALA A 128 -15.66 -4.44 -18.62
CA ALA A 128 -16.49 -5.15 -19.58
C ALA A 128 -17.97 -5.00 -19.22
N SER A 129 -18.31 -5.10 -17.93
CA SER A 129 -19.67 -4.90 -17.44
C SER A 129 -20.18 -3.49 -17.70
N LEU A 130 -19.34 -2.48 -17.45
CA LEU A 130 -19.68 -1.07 -17.72
C LEU A 130 -19.89 -0.81 -19.21
N LEU A 131 -19.05 -1.38 -20.07
CA LEU A 131 -19.17 -1.26 -21.51
C LEU A 131 -20.46 -1.91 -22.01
N SER A 132 -20.84 -3.10 -21.50
CA SER A 132 -22.10 -3.76 -21.83
C SER A 132 -23.29 -2.90 -21.45
N LYS A 133 -23.28 -2.29 -20.28
CA LYS A 133 -24.35 -1.40 -19.83
C LYS A 133 -24.46 -0.16 -20.71
N ALA A 134 -23.35 0.41 -21.12
CA ALA A 134 -23.32 1.56 -22.02
C ALA A 134 -23.91 1.20 -23.38
N GLU A 135 -23.58 0.03 -23.94
CA GLU A 135 -24.15 -0.46 -25.20
C GLU A 135 -25.66 -0.67 -25.10
N GLU A 136 -26.16 -1.26 -24.00
CA GLU A 136 -27.60 -1.44 -23.76
C GLU A 136 -28.32 -0.09 -23.70
N LEU A 137 -27.72 0.91 -23.03
CA LEU A 137 -28.32 2.23 -22.95
C LEU A 137 -28.39 2.90 -24.33
N ASP A 138 -27.34 2.78 -25.14
CA ASP A 138 -27.33 3.30 -26.51
C ASP A 138 -28.40 2.61 -27.38
N ALA A 139 -28.54 1.29 -27.27
CA ALA A 139 -29.53 0.54 -27.99
C ALA A 139 -30.94 0.95 -27.61
N ASN A 140 -31.19 1.30 -26.34
CA ASN A 140 -32.49 1.69 -25.82
C ASN A 140 -32.81 3.18 -26.01
N SER A 141 -31.86 3.99 -26.44
CA SER A 141 -32.04 5.42 -26.62
C SER A 141 -32.65 5.79 -27.98
N ASN A 142 -32.84 4.82 -28.84
CA ASN A 142 -33.54 4.97 -30.11
C ASN A 142 -35.03 4.59 -29.95
#